data_b00f93eee3a2851bdde465f5c9f7cbef
#
_entry.id   b00f93eee3a2851bdde465f5c9f7cbef
#
_cell.length_a   1.000
_cell.length_b   1.000
_cell.length_c   1.000
_cell.angle_alpha   90.00
_cell.angle_beta   90.00
_cell.angle_gamma   90.00
#
_symmetry.space_group_name_H-M   'P 1'
#
loop_
_entity.id
_entity.type
_entity.pdbx_description
1 polymer ?
#
loop_
_entity_poly.entity_id
_entity_poly.type
_entity_poly.pdbx_seq_one_letter_code
_entity_poly.pdbx_strand_id
1 'polypeptide(L)'
;MRCRPNVKQVKARRGGVIKSIHKYREMGVRQSLGTDTFPLDMFNDMRMAATVCRIVEHAVDVAPSHEVFTMATVGGADGLGRPDLGRLAAGCKADIVLVRTDTFKASPVYDPFKFLVLSACGDDVDRVIVDGRTVVQGGVVLNVDMPAAVARLNEAALRVRSRIVL
;
A
#
# COMPACT_ATOMS: atom_id res chain seq x y z
N MET A 1 12.81 20.80 13.70
CA MET A 1 12.75 19.87 12.55
C MET A 1 11.35 19.96 11.98
N ARG A 2 11.13 20.64 10.85
CA ARG A 2 9.78 20.82 10.29
C ARG A 2 9.38 19.53 9.60
N CYS A 3 8.34 18.87 10.10
CA CYS A 3 7.68 17.77 9.43
C CYS A 3 7.21 18.28 8.06
N ARG A 4 7.88 17.87 6.98
CA ARG A 4 7.42 18.21 5.62
C ARG A 4 6.16 17.40 5.34
N PRO A 5 5.12 17.98 4.76
CA PRO A 5 3.86 17.28 4.56
C PRO A 5 4.12 16.04 3.70
N ASN A 6 3.68 14.88 4.21
CA ASN A 6 3.54 13.69 3.39
C ASN A 6 2.68 14.08 2.19
N VAL A 7 3.16 13.81 0.99
CA VAL A 7 2.32 13.94 -0.20
C VAL A 7 1.23 12.88 -0.02
N LYS A 8 0.09 13.32 0.48
CA LYS A 8 -1.08 12.48 0.64
C LYS A 8 -1.43 11.93 -0.73
N GLN A 9 -1.75 10.66 -0.73
CA GLN A 9 -2.30 9.89 -1.82
C GLN A 9 -3.02 10.71 -2.88
N VAL A 10 -2.86 10.26 -4.10
CA VAL A 10 -3.67 10.68 -5.22
C VAL A 10 -5.14 10.68 -4.79
N LYS A 11 -5.70 11.85 -4.57
CA LYS A 11 -7.12 12.02 -4.26
C LYS A 11 -7.97 11.78 -5.53
N ALA A 12 -7.59 10.79 -6.34
CA ALA A 12 -8.27 10.48 -7.59
C ALA A 12 -9.77 10.25 -7.40
N ARG A 13 -10.14 9.66 -6.26
CA ARG A 13 -11.56 9.47 -5.89
C ARG A 13 -12.30 10.75 -5.55
N ARG A 14 -11.59 11.84 -5.22
CA ARG A 14 -12.16 13.16 -4.92
C ARG A 14 -11.93 14.15 -6.07
N GLY A 15 -11.55 13.66 -7.25
CA GLY A 15 -11.27 14.48 -8.42
C GLY A 15 -9.99 15.32 -8.33
N GLY A 16 -9.16 15.10 -7.30
CA GLY A 16 -7.87 15.78 -7.15
C GLY A 16 -6.74 14.86 -7.60
N VAL A 17 -5.96 15.25 -8.57
CA VAL A 17 -4.75 14.55 -9.01
C VAL A 17 -3.53 15.32 -8.52
N ILE A 18 -2.59 14.64 -7.87
CA ILE A 18 -1.28 15.20 -7.57
C ILE A 18 -0.53 15.34 -8.89
N LYS A 19 -0.21 16.57 -9.24
CA LYS A 19 0.31 16.92 -10.58
C LYS A 19 1.60 16.22 -10.96
N SER A 20 2.42 15.73 -10.01
CA SER A 20 3.64 15.01 -10.38
C SER A 20 4.37 14.42 -9.17
N ILE A 21 4.35 13.10 -9.05
CA ILE A 21 5.24 12.36 -8.14
C ILE A 21 6.69 12.61 -8.54
N HIS A 22 7.00 12.62 -9.84
CA HIS A 22 8.31 12.81 -10.40
C HIS A 22 8.89 14.20 -10.06
N LYS A 23 8.16 15.27 -10.32
CA LYS A 23 8.60 16.65 -10.00
C LYS A 23 8.85 16.88 -8.52
N TYR A 24 8.00 16.34 -7.65
CA TYR A 24 8.23 16.43 -6.21
C TYR A 24 9.52 15.73 -5.80
N ARG A 25 9.85 14.63 -6.44
CA ARG A 25 11.09 13.90 -6.21
C ARG A 25 12.31 14.68 -6.70
N GLU A 26 12.27 15.24 -7.90
CA GLU A 26 13.33 16.11 -8.43
C GLU A 26 13.59 17.31 -7.49
N MET A 27 12.57 17.82 -6.85
CA MET A 27 12.66 18.87 -5.83
C MET A 27 13.16 18.36 -4.46
N GLY A 28 13.54 17.09 -4.35
CA GLY A 28 14.02 16.49 -3.11
C GLY A 28 12.94 16.28 -2.05
N VAL A 29 11.65 16.30 -2.42
CA VAL A 29 10.55 16.04 -1.50
C VAL A 29 10.45 14.54 -1.26
N ARG A 30 10.59 14.11 -0.01
CA ARG A 30 10.37 12.71 0.38
C ARG A 30 8.91 12.34 0.22
N GLN A 31 8.66 11.17 -0.33
CA GLN A 31 7.33 10.68 -0.66
C GLN A 31 7.04 9.36 0.03
N SER A 32 5.80 9.14 0.40
CA SER A 32 5.29 7.88 0.92
C SER A 32 3.90 7.61 0.37
N LEU A 33 3.52 6.34 0.33
CA LEU A 33 2.17 5.89 0.00
C LEU A 33 1.42 5.47 1.25
N GLY A 34 0.11 5.62 1.23
CA GLY A 34 -0.80 5.15 2.24
C GLY A 34 -2.22 5.07 1.67
N THR A 35 -3.01 4.13 2.15
CA THR A 35 -4.33 3.81 1.59
C THR A 35 -5.43 4.84 1.87
N ASP A 36 -5.29 5.66 2.92
CA ASP A 36 -6.26 6.67 3.40
C ASP A 36 -7.66 6.07 3.72
N THR A 37 -8.35 5.49 2.71
CA THR A 37 -9.69 4.92 2.85
C THR A 37 -9.85 3.63 2.04
N PHE A 38 -11.05 3.28 1.64
CA PHE A 38 -11.36 2.09 0.84
C PHE A 38 -10.89 2.18 -0.61
N PRO A 39 -10.43 1.04 -1.17
CA PRO A 39 -10.06 -0.19 -0.48
C PRO A 39 -8.76 -0.02 0.27
N LEU A 40 -8.61 -0.71 1.42
CA LEU A 40 -7.38 -0.75 2.20
C LEU A 40 -6.40 -1.76 1.54
N ASP A 41 -5.96 -1.48 0.33
CA ASP A 41 -5.12 -2.36 -0.49
C ASP A 41 -3.91 -1.59 -1.03
N MET A 42 -2.75 -1.82 -0.42
CA MET A 42 -1.49 -1.17 -0.79
C MET A 42 -1.03 -1.55 -2.20
N PHE A 43 -1.34 -2.77 -2.69
CA PHE A 43 -1.00 -3.15 -4.06
C PHE A 43 -1.78 -2.30 -5.08
N ASN A 44 -3.07 -2.10 -4.82
CA ASN A 44 -3.88 -1.22 -5.64
C ASN A 44 -3.38 0.22 -5.61
N ASP A 45 -2.98 0.72 -4.45
CA ASP A 45 -2.47 2.08 -4.32
C ASP A 45 -1.12 2.27 -5.03
N MET A 46 -0.23 1.29 -4.95
CA MET A 46 1.01 1.30 -5.73
C MET A 46 0.73 1.32 -7.23
N ARG A 47 -0.20 0.49 -7.70
CA ARG A 47 -0.61 0.43 -9.12
C ARG A 47 -1.21 1.75 -9.58
N MET A 48 -2.10 2.32 -8.78
CA MET A 48 -2.71 3.63 -9.05
C MET A 48 -1.66 4.74 -9.09
N ALA A 49 -0.72 4.76 -8.16
CA ALA A 49 0.35 5.76 -8.14
C ALA A 49 1.21 5.68 -9.42
N ALA A 50 1.63 4.48 -9.84
CA ALA A 50 2.40 4.28 -11.06
C ALA A 50 1.60 4.68 -12.30
N THR A 51 0.35 4.25 -12.41
CA THR A 51 -0.50 4.47 -13.59
C THR A 51 -0.88 5.95 -13.74
N VAL A 52 -1.38 6.57 -12.67
CA VAL A 52 -1.84 7.96 -12.71
C VAL A 52 -0.67 8.90 -12.97
N CYS A 53 0.51 8.64 -12.39
CA CYS A 53 1.69 9.45 -12.65
C CYS A 53 2.05 9.46 -14.14
N ARG A 54 2.05 8.30 -14.79
CA ARG A 54 2.34 8.16 -16.23
C ARG A 54 1.31 8.88 -17.11
N ILE A 55 0.04 8.81 -16.74
CA ILE A 55 -1.04 9.53 -17.45
C ILE A 55 -0.86 11.04 -17.33
N VAL A 56 -0.61 11.54 -16.12
CA VAL A 56 -0.49 12.98 -15.85
C VAL A 56 0.75 13.59 -16.47
N GLU A 57 1.86 12.85 -16.48
CA GLU A 57 3.13 13.31 -17.05
C GLU A 57 3.25 13.02 -18.56
N HIS A 58 2.28 12.28 -19.14
CA HIS A 58 2.35 11.81 -20.53
C HIS A 58 3.67 11.08 -20.87
N ALA A 59 4.20 10.31 -19.90
CA ALA A 59 5.48 9.64 -19.99
C ALA A 59 5.41 8.24 -19.37
N VAL A 60 6.04 7.25 -20.00
CA VAL A 60 6.01 5.85 -19.55
C VAL A 60 7.13 5.48 -18.58
N ASP A 61 8.18 6.28 -18.55
CA ASP A 61 9.40 6.09 -17.76
C ASP A 61 9.36 6.75 -16.38
N VAL A 62 8.32 7.51 -16.10
CA VAL A 62 8.08 8.11 -14.77
C VAL A 62 7.47 7.10 -13.79
N ALA A 63 7.71 7.31 -12.52
CA ALA A 63 7.27 6.45 -11.42
C ALA A 63 7.57 4.95 -11.68
N PRO A 64 8.85 4.59 -11.88
CA PRO A 64 9.22 3.20 -12.07
C PRO A 64 8.86 2.36 -10.84
N SER A 65 8.57 1.07 -11.05
CA SER A 65 7.97 0.21 -10.02
C SER A 65 8.80 0.13 -8.72
N HIS A 66 10.13 0.10 -8.82
CA HIS A 66 11.00 0.06 -7.63
C HIS A 66 10.88 1.32 -6.77
N GLU A 67 10.64 2.48 -7.36
CA GLU A 67 10.44 3.74 -6.64
C GLU A 67 9.09 3.77 -5.95
N VAL A 68 8.04 3.36 -6.66
CA VAL A 68 6.69 3.27 -6.10
C VAL A 68 6.66 2.28 -4.93
N PHE A 69 7.34 1.15 -5.05
CA PHE A 69 7.50 0.18 -3.97
C PHE A 69 8.27 0.80 -2.78
N THR A 70 9.33 1.54 -3.05
CA THR A 70 10.08 2.26 -2.00
C THR A 70 9.19 3.26 -1.26
N MET A 71 8.30 3.99 -1.97
CA MET A 71 7.35 4.89 -1.33
C MET A 71 6.36 4.15 -0.40
N ALA A 72 5.98 2.92 -0.76
CA ALA A 72 5.07 2.09 0.03
C ALA A 72 5.75 1.42 1.25
N THR A 73 7.07 1.40 1.32
CA THR A 73 7.86 0.71 2.35
C THR A 73 8.79 1.66 3.09
N VAL A 74 10.02 1.78 2.62
CA VAL A 74 11.08 2.61 3.22
C VAL A 74 10.65 4.08 3.32
N GLY A 75 10.00 4.62 2.29
CA GLY A 75 9.55 6.01 2.27
C GLY A 75 8.56 6.33 3.38
N GLY A 76 7.64 5.40 3.68
CA GLY A 76 6.72 5.50 4.81
C GLY A 76 7.45 5.51 6.15
N ALA A 77 8.34 4.56 6.35
CA ALA A 77 9.14 4.42 7.58
C ALA A 77 10.02 5.67 7.83
N ASP A 78 10.73 6.11 6.81
CA ASP A 78 11.59 7.30 6.92
C ASP A 78 10.78 8.59 7.16
N GLY A 79 9.58 8.66 6.58
CA GLY A 79 8.63 9.76 6.81
C GLY A 79 8.15 9.84 8.26
N LEU A 80 8.06 8.70 8.94
CA LEU A 80 7.71 8.58 10.36
C LEU A 80 8.92 8.70 11.29
N GLY A 81 10.15 8.81 10.77
CA GLY A 81 11.37 8.81 11.57
C GLY A 81 11.69 7.43 12.18
N ARG A 82 11.21 6.34 11.57
CA ARG A 82 11.37 4.94 12.01
C ARG A 82 12.35 4.19 11.10
N PRO A 83 13.68 4.34 11.29
CA PRO A 83 14.68 3.67 10.47
C PRO A 83 14.73 2.14 10.69
N ASP A 84 14.06 1.66 11.72
CA ASP A 84 13.92 0.25 12.08
C ASP A 84 12.77 -0.46 11.33
N LEU A 85 12.01 0.26 10.50
CA LEU A 85 10.89 -0.26 9.72
C LEU A 85 11.10 -0.15 8.20
N GLY A 86 10.26 -0.83 7.44
CA GLY A 86 10.16 -0.71 5.98
C GLY A 86 11.33 -1.35 5.22
N ARG A 87 12.20 -2.11 5.88
CA ARG A 87 13.38 -2.73 5.30
C ARG A 87 13.72 -4.07 5.96
N LEU A 88 14.32 -4.97 5.19
CA LEU A 88 14.82 -6.24 5.68
C LEU A 88 16.33 -6.08 5.93
N ALA A 89 16.70 -5.76 7.18
CA ALA A 89 18.08 -5.57 7.59
C ALA A 89 18.29 -6.02 9.04
N ALA A 90 19.52 -6.38 9.39
CA ALA A 90 19.87 -6.72 10.77
C ALA A 90 19.58 -5.53 11.71
N GLY A 91 18.92 -5.79 12.82
CA GLY A 91 18.53 -4.77 13.81
C GLY A 91 17.19 -4.07 13.49
N CYS A 92 16.59 -4.31 12.33
CA CYS A 92 15.26 -3.83 12.02
C CYS A 92 14.17 -4.79 12.54
N LYS A 93 12.97 -4.27 12.69
CA LYS A 93 11.81 -5.09 13.02
C LYS A 93 11.46 -6.06 11.88
N ALA A 94 11.05 -7.25 12.26
CA ALA A 94 10.64 -8.28 11.31
C ALA A 94 9.17 -8.06 10.90
N ASP A 95 8.93 -7.00 10.10
CA ASP A 95 7.68 -6.72 9.42
C ASP A 95 7.81 -7.22 7.98
N ILE A 96 7.24 -8.38 7.68
CA ILE A 96 7.50 -9.13 6.43
C ILE A 96 6.19 -9.58 5.82
N VAL A 97 6.04 -9.36 4.52
CA VAL A 97 4.94 -9.89 3.71
C VAL A 97 5.50 -10.90 2.72
N LEU A 98 5.00 -12.12 2.76
CA LEU A 98 5.30 -13.18 1.79
C LEU A 98 4.20 -13.19 0.74
N VAL A 99 4.58 -13.01 -0.52
CA VAL A 99 3.67 -12.96 -1.67
C VAL A 99 3.94 -14.15 -2.57
N ARG A 100 2.90 -14.88 -2.95
CA ARG A 100 3.00 -16.04 -3.83
C ARG A 100 3.37 -15.63 -5.25
N THR A 101 4.23 -16.42 -5.85
CA THR A 101 4.69 -16.24 -7.24
C THR A 101 4.44 -17.47 -8.11
N ASP A 102 3.77 -18.46 -7.58
CA ASP A 102 3.39 -19.72 -8.23
C ASP A 102 2.05 -19.64 -8.98
N THR A 103 1.60 -18.45 -9.28
CA THR A 103 0.33 -18.20 -10.00
C THR A 103 0.59 -17.86 -11.47
N PHE A 104 -0.41 -18.09 -12.32
CA PHE A 104 -0.32 -17.77 -13.76
C PHE A 104 0.05 -16.30 -14.02
N LYS A 105 -0.49 -15.37 -13.26
CA LYS A 105 -0.22 -13.92 -13.40
C LYS A 105 1.18 -13.52 -12.92
N ALA A 106 1.82 -14.36 -12.11
CA ALA A 106 3.17 -14.10 -11.58
C ALA A 106 4.27 -14.77 -12.39
N SER A 107 3.96 -15.89 -13.07
CA SER A 107 4.96 -16.69 -13.76
C SER A 107 5.15 -16.31 -15.22
N PRO A 108 6.40 -16.12 -15.68
CA PRO A 108 7.64 -16.02 -14.91
C PRO A 108 7.86 -14.65 -14.29
N VAL A 109 8.42 -14.58 -13.08
CA VAL A 109 8.80 -13.31 -12.44
C VAL A 109 10.20 -12.92 -12.89
N TYR A 110 10.32 -11.99 -13.80
CA TYR A 110 11.59 -11.38 -14.22
C TYR A 110 11.98 -10.15 -13.38
N ASP A 111 10.99 -9.40 -12.92
CA ASP A 111 11.15 -8.17 -12.14
C ASP A 111 10.14 -8.20 -10.99
N PRO A 112 10.59 -8.48 -9.75
CA PRO A 112 9.69 -8.56 -8.61
C PRO A 112 9.00 -7.23 -8.29
N PHE A 113 9.65 -6.08 -8.53
CA PHE A 113 9.02 -4.79 -8.31
C PHE A 113 7.87 -4.55 -9.29
N LYS A 114 8.05 -4.91 -10.57
CA LYS A 114 6.97 -4.81 -11.56
C LYS A 114 5.82 -5.73 -11.20
N PHE A 115 6.11 -6.96 -10.78
CA PHE A 115 5.07 -7.88 -10.34
C PHE A 115 4.29 -7.31 -9.15
N LEU A 116 4.98 -6.89 -8.08
CA LEU A 116 4.33 -6.36 -6.88
C LEU A 116 3.50 -5.10 -7.14
N VAL A 117 3.99 -4.20 -7.98
CA VAL A 117 3.31 -2.92 -8.24
C VAL A 117 2.20 -3.05 -9.28
N LEU A 118 2.41 -3.84 -10.34
CA LEU A 118 1.50 -3.83 -11.49
C LEU A 118 0.55 -5.02 -11.54
N SER A 119 0.86 -6.15 -10.89
CA SER A 119 0.11 -7.40 -11.03
C SER A 119 -0.40 -7.98 -9.73
N ALA A 120 0.37 -7.91 -8.64
CA ALA A 120 0.00 -8.52 -7.37
C ALA A 120 -1.24 -7.86 -6.75
N CYS A 121 -1.95 -8.60 -5.91
CA CYS A 121 -3.09 -8.14 -5.12
C CYS A 121 -3.09 -8.80 -3.73
N GLY A 122 -4.02 -8.40 -2.86
CA GLY A 122 -4.12 -8.94 -1.50
C GLY A 122 -4.27 -10.45 -1.46
N ASP A 123 -4.94 -11.06 -2.45
CA ASP A 123 -5.13 -12.52 -2.51
C ASP A 123 -3.83 -13.31 -2.80
N ASP A 124 -2.78 -12.63 -3.26
CA ASP A 124 -1.46 -13.26 -3.45
C ASP A 124 -0.65 -13.33 -2.15
N VAL A 125 -1.10 -12.67 -1.10
CA VAL A 125 -0.40 -12.67 0.19
C VAL A 125 -0.59 -14.02 0.88
N ASP A 126 0.50 -14.77 1.04
CA ASP A 126 0.49 -16.01 1.82
C ASP A 126 0.61 -15.75 3.31
N ARG A 127 1.54 -14.89 3.69
CA ARG A 127 1.83 -14.65 5.10
C ARG A 127 2.18 -13.19 5.37
N VAL A 128 1.70 -12.70 6.51
CA VAL A 128 2.12 -11.40 7.07
C VAL A 128 2.69 -11.64 8.45
N ILE A 129 3.89 -11.10 8.67
CA ILE A 129 4.60 -11.12 9.94
C ILE A 129 4.74 -9.67 10.40
N VAL A 130 4.40 -9.39 11.64
CA VAL A 130 4.55 -8.08 12.28
C VAL A 130 5.35 -8.25 13.56
N ASP A 131 6.45 -7.53 13.66
CA ASP A 131 7.39 -7.61 14.79
C ASP A 131 7.77 -9.07 15.14
N GLY A 132 8.00 -9.88 14.10
CA GLY A 132 8.38 -11.30 14.21
C GLY A 132 7.21 -12.26 14.48
N ARG A 133 5.97 -11.77 14.61
CA ARG A 133 4.78 -12.61 14.86
C ARG A 133 3.95 -12.76 13.61
N THR A 134 3.62 -13.99 13.22
CA THR A 134 2.70 -14.24 12.11
C THR A 134 1.30 -13.77 12.50
N VAL A 135 0.73 -12.87 11.69
CA VAL A 135 -0.64 -12.33 11.87
C VAL A 135 -1.59 -12.76 10.76
N VAL A 136 -1.05 -13.13 9.60
CA VAL A 136 -1.80 -13.75 8.48
C VAL A 136 -1.05 -14.98 8.03
N GLN A 137 -1.77 -16.06 7.72
CA GLN A 137 -1.22 -17.28 7.14
C GLN A 137 -2.24 -17.91 6.19
N GLY A 138 -1.80 -18.27 4.97
CA GLY A 138 -2.67 -18.84 3.94
C GLY A 138 -3.88 -17.95 3.61
N GLY A 139 -3.70 -16.61 3.66
CA GLY A 139 -4.79 -15.65 3.45
C GLY A 139 -5.75 -15.48 4.63
N VAL A 140 -5.54 -16.20 5.74
CA VAL A 140 -6.40 -16.13 6.94
C VAL A 140 -5.76 -15.23 7.99
N VAL A 141 -6.50 -14.24 8.48
CA VAL A 141 -6.08 -13.39 9.60
C VAL A 141 -6.18 -14.20 10.90
N LEU A 142 -5.04 -14.34 11.59
CA LEU A 142 -4.97 -15.05 12.85
C LEU A 142 -5.52 -14.18 14.00
N ASN A 143 -6.05 -14.82 15.03
CA ASN A 143 -6.58 -14.16 16.25
C ASN A 143 -7.74 -13.18 16.00
N VAL A 144 -8.43 -13.28 14.86
CA VAL A 144 -9.64 -12.52 14.57
C VAL A 144 -10.74 -13.48 14.12
N ASP A 145 -11.86 -13.46 14.82
CA ASP A 145 -13.08 -14.11 14.34
C ASP A 145 -13.73 -13.22 13.26
N MET A 146 -13.35 -13.47 12.00
CA MET A 146 -13.83 -12.69 10.86
C MET A 146 -15.36 -12.74 10.68
N PRO A 147 -16.04 -13.90 10.80
CA PRO A 147 -17.51 -13.95 10.77
C PRO A 147 -18.14 -13.05 11.82
N ALA A 148 -17.68 -13.11 13.06
CA ALA A 148 -18.20 -12.27 14.14
C ALA A 148 -17.88 -10.79 13.92
N ALA A 149 -16.70 -10.46 13.38
CA ALA A 149 -16.33 -9.08 13.05
C ALA A 149 -17.23 -8.49 11.95
N VAL A 150 -17.49 -9.27 10.88
CA VAL A 150 -18.39 -8.88 9.78
C VAL A 150 -19.83 -8.72 10.28
N ALA A 151 -20.31 -9.63 11.13
CA ALA A 151 -21.67 -9.52 11.73
C ALA A 151 -21.82 -8.21 12.51
N ARG A 152 -20.86 -7.90 13.41
CA ARG A 152 -20.85 -6.63 14.17
C ARG A 152 -20.77 -5.39 13.29
N LEU A 153 -20.00 -5.45 12.20
CA LEU A 153 -19.92 -4.34 11.24
C LEU A 153 -21.28 -4.10 10.56
N ASN A 154 -21.94 -5.16 10.11
CA ASN A 154 -23.26 -5.07 9.48
C ASN A 154 -24.32 -4.51 10.45
N GLU A 155 -24.35 -4.96 11.70
CA GLU A 155 -25.23 -4.40 12.72
C GLU A 155 -24.96 -2.91 12.98
N ALA A 156 -23.67 -2.52 13.05
CA ALA A 156 -23.31 -1.11 13.21
C ALA A 156 -23.77 -0.27 12.01
N ALA A 157 -23.58 -0.78 10.80
CA ALA A 157 -24.03 -0.13 9.57
C ALA A 157 -25.56 0.08 9.54
N LEU A 158 -26.32 -0.92 9.94
CA LEU A 158 -27.78 -0.83 10.04
C LEU A 158 -28.21 0.23 11.08
N ARG A 159 -27.56 0.27 12.26
CA ARG A 159 -27.83 1.30 13.29
C ARG A 159 -27.54 2.72 12.78
N VAL A 160 -26.47 2.91 12.01
CA VAL A 160 -26.15 4.21 11.43
C VAL A 160 -27.17 4.58 10.36
N ARG A 161 -27.48 3.65 9.46
CA ARG A 161 -28.45 3.86 8.37
C ARG A 161 -29.84 4.26 8.89
N SER A 162 -30.29 3.66 10.00
CA SER A 162 -31.60 4.00 10.59
C SER A 162 -31.68 5.41 11.19
N ARG A 163 -30.52 6.08 11.38
CA ARG A 163 -30.43 7.44 11.92
C ARG A 163 -30.23 8.51 10.85
N ILE A 164 -29.96 8.09 9.61
CA ILE A 164 -29.81 9.01 8.47
C ILE A 164 -31.18 9.14 7.83
N VAL A 165 -31.81 10.29 8.03
CA VAL A 165 -32.99 10.67 7.27
C VAL A 165 -32.47 11.16 5.92
N LEU A 166 -32.76 10.45 4.83
CA LEU A 166 -32.51 10.86 3.45
C LEU A 166 -33.65 11.74 2.98
#